data_17e928cd5e0732b2810c2ce5d0519cbd
#
_entry.id   17e928cd5e0732b2810c2ce5d0519cbd
#
_cell.length_a   1.000
_cell.length_b   1.000
_cell.length_c   1.000
_cell.angle_alpha   90.00
_cell.angle_beta   90.00
_cell.angle_gamma   90.00
#
_symmetry.space_group_name_H-M   'P 1'
#
loop_
_entity.id
_entity.type
_entity.pdbx_description
1 polymer ?
#
loop_
_entity_poly.entity_id
_entity_poly.type
_entity_poly.pdbx_seq_one_letter_code
_entity_poly.pdbx_strand_id
1 'polypeptide(L)'
;YLNELIQTLTKDKIRLIEKSFMDIFTKIIRKDNYVNNIIIDDNFNTTLYINKEYNTTEILNLINNLGIDGIVKKYGSKFLEDLLKYYNVEHSKDLISELANDISFNYINLSTKININDFSNGEKQIYILCLIWAITKSSGVDIPFIIDTPYARIDETHRNSLTNIYLPNISKQVVILSTNKEIDSELYKVVKPYIANEYLLMYNTELRKTEVKKGYFEV
;
A
#
# COMPACT_ATOMS: atom_id res chain seq x y z
N TYR A 1 25.00 -9.45 -20.98
CA TYR A 1 24.97 -10.36 -19.83
C TYR A 1 24.78 -9.62 -18.48
N LEU A 2 25.65 -8.61 -18.15
CA LEU A 2 25.54 -7.87 -16.88
C LEU A 2 24.23 -7.09 -16.77
N ASN A 3 23.83 -6.39 -17.84
CA ASN A 3 22.57 -5.63 -17.88
C ASN A 3 21.34 -6.55 -17.78
N GLU A 4 21.36 -7.70 -18.43
CA GLU A 4 20.30 -8.71 -18.34
C GLU A 4 20.19 -9.28 -16.92
N LEU A 5 21.33 -9.55 -16.28
CA LEU A 5 21.36 -10.01 -14.89
C LEU A 5 20.77 -8.95 -13.94
N ILE A 6 21.18 -7.68 -14.09
CA ILE A 6 20.65 -6.56 -13.29
C ILE A 6 19.15 -6.43 -13.49
N GLN A 7 18.65 -6.48 -14.73
CA GLN A 7 17.22 -6.41 -15.01
C GLN A 7 16.44 -7.57 -14.38
N THR A 8 16.97 -8.80 -14.48
CA THR A 8 16.34 -9.97 -13.86
C THR A 8 16.27 -9.84 -12.35
N LEU A 9 17.39 -9.47 -11.70
CA LEU A 9 17.43 -9.26 -10.25
C LEU A 9 16.50 -8.13 -9.79
N THR A 10 16.40 -7.06 -10.58
CA THR A 10 15.48 -5.95 -10.29
C THR A 10 14.03 -6.41 -10.35
N LYS A 11 13.64 -7.14 -11.40
CA LYS A 11 12.28 -7.69 -11.52
C LYS A 11 11.92 -8.65 -10.40
N ASP A 12 12.86 -9.52 -9.99
CA ASP A 12 12.64 -10.43 -8.88
C ASP A 12 12.45 -9.67 -7.55
N LYS A 13 13.24 -8.61 -7.34
CA LYS A 13 13.07 -7.74 -6.16
C LYS A 13 11.75 -6.99 -6.17
N ILE A 14 11.33 -6.46 -7.33
CA ILE A 14 10.01 -5.81 -7.49
C ILE A 14 8.90 -6.79 -7.10
N ARG A 15 8.91 -8.01 -7.62
CA ARG A 15 7.90 -9.04 -7.28
C ARG A 15 7.87 -9.36 -5.77
N LEU A 16 9.04 -9.40 -5.13
CA LEU A 16 9.12 -9.61 -3.67
C LEU A 16 8.52 -8.43 -2.90
N ILE A 17 8.74 -7.19 -3.38
CA ILE A 17 8.15 -5.98 -2.78
C ILE A 17 6.63 -6.00 -2.95
N GLU A 18 6.13 -6.26 -4.15
CA GLU A 18 4.69 -6.36 -4.45
C GLU A 18 4.00 -7.39 -3.54
N LYS A 19 4.56 -8.59 -3.46
CA LYS A 19 4.05 -9.66 -2.58
C LYS A 19 4.08 -9.23 -1.11
N SER A 20 5.22 -8.71 -0.65
CA SER A 20 5.37 -8.27 0.74
C SER A 20 4.42 -7.13 1.08
N PHE A 21 4.22 -6.18 0.15
CA PHE A 21 3.26 -5.10 0.31
C PHE A 21 1.85 -5.64 0.52
N MET A 22 1.38 -6.54 -0.31
CA MET A 22 0.04 -7.10 -0.18
C MET A 22 -0.14 -7.87 1.13
N ASP A 23 0.86 -8.68 1.53
CA ASP A 23 0.86 -9.41 2.80
C ASP A 23 0.76 -8.49 4.03
N ILE A 24 1.36 -7.29 3.95
CA ILE A 24 1.37 -6.30 5.02
C ILE A 24 0.08 -5.48 4.99
N PHE A 25 -0.28 -4.97 3.81
CA PHE A 25 -1.39 -4.05 3.62
C PHE A 25 -2.73 -4.67 4.02
N THR A 26 -2.96 -5.92 3.63
CA THR A 26 -4.18 -6.66 4.01
C THR A 26 -4.30 -6.93 5.52
N LYS A 27 -3.19 -6.97 6.25
CA LYS A 27 -3.18 -7.12 7.71
C LYS A 27 -3.50 -5.82 8.44
N ILE A 28 -3.12 -4.69 7.85
CA ILE A 28 -3.29 -3.36 8.48
C ILE A 28 -4.64 -2.76 8.11
N ILE A 29 -5.02 -2.81 6.83
CA ILE A 29 -6.33 -2.34 6.35
C ILE A 29 -7.30 -3.52 6.36
N ARG A 30 -8.26 -3.47 7.29
CA ARG A 30 -9.29 -4.51 7.48
C ARG A 30 -10.52 -4.34 6.59
N LYS A 31 -10.43 -3.55 5.52
CA LYS A 31 -11.52 -3.41 4.54
C LYS A 31 -11.43 -4.54 3.54
N ASP A 32 -12.41 -5.42 3.53
CA ASP A 32 -12.55 -6.46 2.51
C ASP A 32 -12.59 -5.83 1.11
N ASN A 33 -11.83 -6.39 0.17
CA ASN A 33 -11.75 -5.95 -1.24
C ASN A 33 -11.28 -4.50 -1.48
N TYR A 34 -10.55 -3.90 -0.54
CA TYR A 34 -10.10 -2.51 -0.69
C TYR A 34 -8.96 -2.36 -1.71
N VAL A 35 -7.94 -3.23 -1.64
CA VAL A 35 -6.86 -3.38 -2.63
C VAL A 35 -6.55 -4.85 -2.76
N ASN A 36 -6.53 -5.37 -3.98
CA ASN A 36 -6.29 -6.78 -4.26
C ASN A 36 -4.93 -7.03 -4.89
N ASN A 37 -4.33 -5.99 -5.49
CA ASN A 37 -3.04 -6.10 -6.13
C ASN A 37 -2.32 -4.76 -6.20
N ILE A 38 -0.99 -4.81 -6.26
CA ILE A 38 -0.10 -3.70 -6.56
C ILE A 38 0.81 -4.13 -7.71
N ILE A 39 1.05 -3.24 -8.65
CA ILE A 39 2.06 -3.42 -9.70
C ILE A 39 3.05 -2.27 -9.61
N ILE A 40 4.32 -2.60 -9.64
CA ILE A 40 5.44 -1.65 -9.68
C ILE A 40 6.10 -1.80 -11.05
N ASP A 41 6.06 -0.73 -11.86
CA ASP A 41 6.66 -0.74 -13.19
C ASP A 41 8.20 -0.58 -13.17
N ASP A 42 8.82 -0.70 -14.33
CA ASP A 42 10.28 -0.57 -14.48
C ASP A 42 10.82 0.83 -14.13
N ASN A 43 9.95 1.84 -14.01
CA ASN A 43 10.26 3.19 -13.54
C ASN A 43 9.92 3.39 -12.05
N PHE A 44 9.60 2.30 -11.34
CA PHE A 44 9.19 2.28 -9.94
C PHE A 44 7.89 3.05 -9.64
N ASN A 45 7.04 3.31 -10.66
CA ASN A 45 5.70 3.81 -10.40
C ASN A 45 4.81 2.69 -9.88
N THR A 46 4.01 3.00 -8.89
CA THR A 46 3.09 2.05 -8.27
C THR A 46 1.67 2.23 -8.79
N THR A 47 1.00 1.14 -9.11
CA THR A 47 -0.42 1.11 -9.48
C THR A 47 -1.14 0.10 -8.60
N LEU A 48 -2.22 0.54 -7.97
CA LEU A 48 -3.07 -0.29 -7.12
C LEU A 48 -4.32 -0.73 -7.89
N TYR A 49 -4.78 -1.93 -7.61
CA TYR A 49 -5.96 -2.54 -8.23
C TYR A 49 -6.93 -3.06 -7.17
N ILE A 50 -8.22 -2.95 -7.52
CA ILE A 50 -9.32 -3.60 -6.81
C ILE A 50 -10.03 -4.54 -7.77
N ASN A 51 -10.64 -5.59 -7.25
CA ASN A 51 -11.50 -6.45 -8.03
C ASN A 51 -12.90 -5.83 -8.12
N LYS A 52 -13.41 -5.70 -9.35
CA LYS A 52 -14.78 -5.27 -9.64
C LYS A 52 -15.43 -6.23 -10.61
N GLU A 53 -16.73 -6.43 -10.42
CA GLU A 53 -17.55 -7.22 -11.32
C GLU A 53 -18.08 -6.33 -12.46
N TYR A 54 -17.96 -6.83 -13.68
CA TYR A 54 -18.45 -6.21 -14.91
C TYR A 54 -19.25 -7.24 -15.70
N ASN A 55 -20.36 -6.83 -16.27
CA ASN A 55 -21.04 -7.70 -17.23
C ASN A 55 -20.41 -7.53 -18.63
N THR A 56 -20.61 -8.54 -19.48
CA THR A 56 -20.03 -8.57 -20.83
C THR A 56 -20.45 -7.37 -21.68
N THR A 57 -21.70 -6.91 -21.55
CA THR A 57 -22.22 -5.73 -22.27
C THR A 57 -21.52 -4.44 -21.84
N GLU A 58 -21.29 -4.28 -20.53
CA GLU A 58 -20.52 -3.12 -20.00
C GLU A 58 -19.10 -3.11 -20.55
N ILE A 59 -18.42 -4.26 -20.54
CA ILE A 59 -17.05 -4.39 -21.06
C ILE A 59 -17.01 -4.04 -22.55
N LEU A 60 -17.94 -4.57 -23.35
CA LEU A 60 -18.02 -4.28 -24.78
C LEU A 60 -18.25 -2.78 -25.04
N ASN A 61 -19.15 -2.14 -24.28
CA ASN A 61 -19.38 -0.71 -24.37
C ASN A 61 -18.14 0.12 -23.97
N LEU A 62 -17.40 -0.31 -22.94
CA LEU A 62 -16.17 0.35 -22.54
C LEU A 62 -15.11 0.28 -23.64
N ILE A 63 -14.93 -0.91 -24.26
CA ILE A 63 -13.96 -1.11 -25.34
C ILE A 63 -14.37 -0.28 -26.59
N ASN A 64 -15.63 -0.28 -26.95
CA ASN A 64 -16.13 0.48 -28.10
C ASN A 64 -15.96 2.00 -27.92
N ASN A 65 -16.14 2.50 -26.70
CA ASN A 65 -16.05 3.93 -26.40
C ASN A 65 -14.61 4.42 -26.22
N LEU A 66 -13.73 3.61 -25.62
CA LEU A 66 -12.40 4.04 -25.21
C LEU A 66 -11.27 3.45 -26.08
N GLY A 67 -11.56 2.37 -26.80
CA GLY A 67 -10.54 1.56 -27.43
C GLY A 67 -9.67 0.80 -26.41
N ILE A 68 -8.82 -0.09 -26.87
CA ILE A 68 -7.94 -0.89 -26.00
C ILE A 68 -6.95 -0.01 -25.22
N ASP A 69 -6.33 0.97 -25.88
CA ASP A 69 -5.38 1.88 -25.21
C ASP A 69 -6.07 2.74 -24.13
N GLY A 70 -7.30 3.18 -24.41
CA GLY A 70 -8.10 3.93 -23.44
C GLY A 70 -8.49 3.08 -22.23
N ILE A 71 -8.78 1.80 -22.42
CA ILE A 71 -9.01 0.83 -21.35
C ILE A 71 -7.76 0.70 -20.49
N VAL A 72 -6.60 0.44 -21.07
CA VAL A 72 -5.33 0.30 -20.33
C VAL A 72 -5.02 1.58 -19.55
N LYS A 73 -5.20 2.75 -20.16
CA LYS A 73 -4.95 4.03 -19.49
C LYS A 73 -5.87 4.25 -18.29
N LYS A 74 -7.16 3.94 -18.41
CA LYS A 74 -8.19 4.24 -17.39
C LYS A 74 -8.31 3.15 -16.33
N TYR A 75 -8.30 1.88 -16.77
CA TYR A 75 -8.55 0.72 -15.90
C TYR A 75 -7.27 -0.06 -15.54
N GLY A 76 -6.15 0.24 -16.20
CA GLY A 76 -4.85 -0.40 -15.98
C GLY A 76 -4.61 -1.59 -16.92
N SER A 77 -3.33 -1.99 -17.06
CA SER A 77 -2.94 -3.14 -17.92
C SER A 77 -3.56 -4.44 -17.43
N LYS A 78 -3.64 -4.61 -16.11
CA LYS A 78 -4.16 -5.84 -15.50
C LYS A 78 -5.63 -6.11 -15.84
N PHE A 79 -6.42 -5.07 -16.03
CA PHE A 79 -7.80 -5.22 -16.50
C PHE A 79 -7.86 -5.94 -17.86
N LEU A 80 -7.00 -5.55 -18.80
CA LEU A 80 -6.91 -6.19 -20.10
C LEU A 80 -6.34 -7.61 -20.01
N GLU A 81 -5.30 -7.80 -19.20
CA GLU A 81 -4.70 -9.11 -18.96
C GLU A 81 -5.72 -10.11 -18.38
N ASP A 82 -6.52 -9.68 -17.41
CA ASP A 82 -7.58 -10.51 -16.80
C ASP A 82 -8.66 -10.87 -17.84
N LEU A 83 -9.02 -9.95 -18.74
CA LEU A 83 -9.95 -10.21 -19.84
C LEU A 83 -9.39 -11.21 -20.85
N LEU A 84 -8.15 -11.01 -21.31
CA LEU A 84 -7.49 -11.92 -22.25
C LEU A 84 -7.41 -13.32 -21.66
N LYS A 85 -7.09 -13.42 -20.38
CA LYS A 85 -7.03 -14.69 -19.66
C LYS A 85 -8.41 -15.35 -19.53
N TYR A 86 -9.46 -14.57 -19.23
CA TYR A 86 -10.83 -15.11 -19.08
C TYR A 86 -11.33 -15.74 -20.38
N TYR A 87 -11.11 -15.06 -21.52
CA TYR A 87 -11.49 -15.55 -22.84
C TYR A 87 -10.47 -16.50 -23.48
N ASN A 88 -9.34 -16.75 -22.80
CA ASN A 88 -8.23 -17.60 -23.28
C ASN A 88 -7.73 -17.17 -24.68
N VAL A 89 -7.56 -15.87 -24.88
CA VAL A 89 -7.06 -15.26 -26.12
C VAL A 89 -5.76 -14.50 -25.87
N GLU A 90 -4.87 -14.47 -26.87
CA GLU A 90 -3.57 -13.80 -26.76
C GLU A 90 -3.62 -12.35 -27.28
N HIS A 91 -4.53 -12.05 -28.20
CA HIS A 91 -4.59 -10.76 -28.83
C HIS A 91 -5.91 -10.04 -28.61
N SER A 92 -5.84 -8.71 -28.45
CA SER A 92 -7.00 -7.86 -28.22
C SER A 92 -8.03 -7.86 -29.36
N LYS A 93 -7.62 -8.19 -30.59
CA LYS A 93 -8.56 -8.33 -31.74
C LYS A 93 -9.47 -9.54 -31.56
N ASP A 94 -8.92 -10.66 -31.10
CA ASP A 94 -9.67 -11.88 -30.84
C ASP A 94 -10.61 -11.69 -29.66
N LEU A 95 -10.17 -10.94 -28.61
CA LEU A 95 -10.99 -10.57 -27.47
C LEU A 95 -12.28 -9.84 -27.87
N ILE A 96 -12.22 -8.89 -28.80
CA ILE A 96 -13.40 -8.14 -29.24
C ILE A 96 -14.41 -9.08 -29.90
N SER A 97 -13.92 -10.03 -30.68
CA SER A 97 -14.77 -11.02 -31.35
C SER A 97 -15.44 -11.96 -30.37
N GLU A 98 -14.69 -12.44 -29.35
CA GLU A 98 -15.23 -13.30 -28.30
C GLU A 98 -16.27 -12.57 -27.46
N LEU A 99 -15.97 -11.33 -27.04
CA LEU A 99 -16.92 -10.49 -26.29
C LEU A 99 -18.21 -10.20 -27.07
N ALA A 100 -18.13 -9.96 -28.36
CA ALA A 100 -19.30 -9.71 -29.20
C ALA A 100 -20.20 -10.95 -29.36
N ASN A 101 -19.61 -12.14 -29.32
CA ASN A 101 -20.30 -13.42 -29.41
C ASN A 101 -20.79 -13.96 -28.06
N ASP A 102 -20.30 -13.38 -26.95
CA ASP A 102 -20.70 -13.81 -25.60
C ASP A 102 -22.06 -13.25 -25.23
N ILE A 103 -23.08 -14.07 -25.45
CA ILE A 103 -24.48 -13.81 -25.06
C ILE A 103 -24.76 -14.18 -23.59
N SER A 104 -23.77 -14.73 -22.89
CA SER A 104 -23.91 -15.00 -21.46
C SER A 104 -23.87 -13.66 -20.71
N PHE A 105 -24.93 -13.30 -20.03
CA PHE A 105 -24.96 -12.12 -19.13
C PHE A 105 -24.15 -12.39 -17.85
N ASN A 106 -22.99 -13.01 -17.96
CA ASN A 106 -22.13 -13.33 -16.84
C ASN A 106 -21.40 -12.10 -16.34
N TYR A 107 -21.21 -12.06 -15.02
CA TYR A 107 -20.31 -11.09 -14.40
C TYR A 107 -18.90 -11.64 -14.37
N ILE A 108 -17.97 -10.84 -14.84
CA ILE A 108 -16.53 -11.13 -14.84
C ILE A 108 -15.86 -10.25 -13.80
N ASN A 109 -15.09 -10.87 -12.92
CA ASN A 109 -14.33 -10.16 -11.90
C ASN A 109 -12.98 -9.72 -12.48
N LEU A 110 -12.77 -8.40 -12.60
CA LEU A 110 -11.62 -7.81 -13.26
C LEU A 110 -10.86 -6.87 -12.32
N SER A 111 -9.54 -6.93 -12.39
CA SER A 111 -8.66 -6.00 -11.68
C SER A 111 -8.78 -4.60 -12.28
N THR A 112 -9.28 -3.67 -11.49
CA THR A 112 -9.54 -2.28 -11.90
C THR A 112 -8.59 -1.35 -11.16
N LYS A 113 -7.84 -0.54 -11.90
CA LYS A 113 -6.94 0.48 -11.36
C LYS A 113 -7.71 1.46 -10.49
N ILE A 114 -7.15 1.80 -9.34
CA ILE A 114 -7.65 2.86 -8.47
C ILE A 114 -6.64 3.99 -8.36
N ASN A 115 -7.16 5.19 -8.13
CA ASN A 115 -6.32 6.37 -7.96
C ASN A 115 -6.01 6.57 -6.47
N ILE A 116 -4.73 6.59 -6.11
CA ILE A 116 -4.28 6.87 -4.73
C ILE A 116 -4.79 8.26 -4.24
N ASN A 117 -5.07 9.18 -5.15
CA ASN A 117 -5.62 10.49 -4.78
C ASN A 117 -7.01 10.40 -4.15
N ASP A 118 -7.76 9.32 -4.44
CA ASP A 118 -9.09 9.08 -3.88
C ASP A 118 -9.03 8.53 -2.45
N PHE A 119 -7.82 8.15 -1.97
CA PHE A 119 -7.60 7.73 -0.61
C PHE A 119 -7.70 8.91 0.35
N SER A 120 -8.25 8.68 1.53
CA SER A 120 -8.14 9.59 2.66
C SER A 120 -6.67 9.80 3.06
N ASN A 121 -6.39 10.87 3.80
CA ASN A 121 -5.02 11.13 4.25
C ASN A 121 -4.46 10.01 5.14
N GLY A 122 -5.30 9.38 5.96
CA GLY A 122 -4.91 8.21 6.77
C GLY A 122 -4.57 6.99 5.92
N GLU A 123 -5.40 6.69 4.92
CA GLU A 123 -5.15 5.59 3.98
C GLU A 123 -3.88 5.80 3.15
N LYS A 124 -3.61 7.04 2.71
CA LYS A 124 -2.34 7.39 2.05
C LYS A 124 -1.14 7.15 2.96
N GLN A 125 -1.25 7.53 4.22
CA GLN A 125 -0.18 7.31 5.20
C GLN A 125 0.07 5.82 5.41
N ILE A 126 -0.98 5.01 5.59
CA ILE A 126 -0.87 3.55 5.73
C ILE A 126 -0.24 2.93 4.47
N TYR A 127 -0.67 3.36 3.28
CA TYR A 127 -0.09 2.91 2.03
C TYR A 127 1.43 3.13 1.99
N ILE A 128 1.89 4.34 2.31
CA ILE A 128 3.32 4.68 2.34
C ILE A 128 4.07 3.83 3.37
N LEU A 129 3.52 3.69 4.57
CA LEU A 129 4.13 2.87 5.63
C LEU A 129 4.26 1.40 5.21
N CYS A 130 3.22 0.83 4.61
CA CYS A 130 3.25 -0.55 4.09
C CYS A 130 4.29 -0.72 2.98
N LEU A 131 4.43 0.27 2.10
CA LEU A 131 5.42 0.24 1.02
C LEU A 131 6.85 0.29 1.59
N ILE A 132 7.11 1.19 2.54
CA ILE A 132 8.41 1.27 3.24
C ILE A 132 8.73 -0.07 3.90
N TRP A 133 7.79 -0.66 4.61
CA TRP A 133 8.01 -1.96 5.25
C TRP A 133 8.27 -3.08 4.24
N ALA A 134 7.52 -3.13 3.13
CA ALA A 134 7.75 -4.10 2.06
C ALA A 134 9.16 -3.98 1.46
N ILE A 135 9.63 -2.75 1.22
CA ILE A 135 10.97 -2.47 0.72
C ILE A 135 12.02 -2.91 1.74
N THR A 136 11.89 -2.50 3.01
CA THR A 136 12.81 -2.86 4.09
C THR A 136 12.91 -4.37 4.26
N LYS A 137 11.78 -5.06 4.30
CA LYS A 137 11.70 -6.52 4.40
C LYS A 137 12.38 -7.21 3.21
N SER A 138 12.16 -6.69 2.00
CA SER A 138 12.73 -7.27 0.77
C SER A 138 14.22 -6.97 0.60
N SER A 139 14.76 -5.94 1.28
CA SER A 139 16.20 -5.65 1.29
C SER A 139 17.00 -6.69 2.06
N GLY A 140 16.40 -7.34 3.06
CA GLY A 140 17.07 -8.25 3.99
C GLY A 140 18.01 -7.56 4.97
N VAL A 141 18.01 -6.21 5.02
CA VAL A 141 18.86 -5.43 5.93
C VAL A 141 18.01 -4.91 7.09
N ASP A 142 18.48 -5.19 8.32
CA ASP A 142 17.84 -4.68 9.53
C ASP A 142 18.48 -3.32 9.90
N ILE A 143 17.77 -2.25 9.59
CA ILE A 143 18.19 -0.87 9.88
C ILE A 143 17.26 -0.26 10.93
N PRO A 144 17.76 0.62 11.83
CA PRO A 144 16.90 1.37 12.72
C PRO A 144 15.85 2.16 11.95
N PHE A 145 14.61 2.13 12.42
CA PHE A 145 13.50 2.84 11.80
C PHE A 145 13.09 4.03 12.66
N ILE A 146 13.21 5.24 12.10
CA ILE A 146 12.82 6.49 12.76
C ILE A 146 11.59 7.01 12.06
N ILE A 147 10.52 7.26 12.82
CA ILE A 147 9.26 7.74 12.29
C ILE A 147 8.75 8.94 13.10
N ASP A 148 8.38 9.99 12.39
CA ASP A 148 7.78 11.18 12.97
C ASP A 148 6.26 11.13 12.82
N THR A 149 5.55 11.37 13.92
CA THR A 149 4.09 11.46 14.00
C THR A 149 3.34 10.31 13.28
N PRO A 150 3.63 9.03 13.59
CA PRO A 150 3.07 7.88 12.88
C PRO A 150 1.54 7.74 13.01
N TYR A 151 0.96 8.28 14.07
CA TYR A 151 -0.46 8.14 14.38
C TYR A 151 -1.31 9.34 13.92
N ALA A 152 -0.67 10.38 13.38
CA ALA A 152 -1.38 11.55 12.89
C ALA A 152 -2.31 11.17 11.74
N ARG A 153 -3.56 11.67 11.79
CA ARG A 153 -4.58 11.48 10.74
C ARG A 153 -5.05 10.02 10.51
N ILE A 154 -4.69 9.12 11.40
CA ILE A 154 -5.09 7.71 11.36
C ILE A 154 -6.20 7.49 12.39
N ASP A 155 -7.26 6.77 11.99
CA ASP A 155 -8.34 6.40 12.90
C ASP A 155 -7.90 5.35 13.94
N GLU A 156 -8.71 5.16 14.97
CA GLU A 156 -8.41 4.30 16.11
C GLU A 156 -8.13 2.84 15.69
N THR A 157 -8.91 2.31 14.75
CA THR A 157 -8.73 0.92 14.29
C THR A 157 -7.37 0.71 13.65
N HIS A 158 -6.97 1.65 12.79
CA HIS A 158 -5.67 1.61 12.12
C HIS A 158 -4.51 1.95 13.07
N ARG A 159 -4.72 2.81 14.10
CA ARG A 159 -3.71 3.04 15.17
C ARG A 159 -3.37 1.75 15.90
N ASN A 160 -4.39 0.94 16.23
CA ASN A 160 -4.19 -0.35 16.87
C ASN A 160 -3.41 -1.32 15.97
N SER A 161 -3.73 -1.38 14.67
CA SER A 161 -2.99 -2.21 13.72
C SER A 161 -1.54 -1.75 13.56
N LEU A 162 -1.31 -0.43 13.52
CA LEU A 162 0.03 0.16 13.45
C LEU A 162 0.86 -0.21 14.69
N THR A 163 0.27 -0.09 15.89
CA THR A 163 0.94 -0.40 17.16
C THR A 163 1.26 -1.88 17.30
N ASN A 164 0.28 -2.74 17.02
CA ASN A 164 0.40 -4.17 17.35
C ASN A 164 1.04 -5.00 16.21
N ILE A 165 0.98 -4.51 14.96
CA ILE A 165 1.44 -5.27 13.79
C ILE A 165 2.63 -4.61 13.13
N TYR A 166 2.55 -3.29 12.85
CA TYR A 166 3.56 -2.60 12.05
C TYR A 166 4.84 -2.32 12.83
N LEU A 167 4.75 -1.51 13.89
CA LEU A 167 5.92 -1.04 14.65
C LEU A 167 6.77 -2.17 15.24
N PRO A 168 6.19 -3.24 15.81
CA PRO A 168 7.00 -4.33 16.36
C PRO A 168 7.74 -5.18 15.30
N ASN A 169 7.33 -5.08 14.03
CA ASN A 169 7.84 -5.95 12.97
C ASN A 169 8.63 -5.24 11.87
N ILE A 170 8.62 -3.89 11.82
CA ILE A 170 9.33 -3.13 10.78
C ILE A 170 10.84 -3.20 10.96
N SER A 171 11.33 -3.18 12.19
CA SER A 171 12.74 -3.21 12.55
C SER A 171 12.93 -3.66 13.99
N LYS A 172 14.14 -4.13 14.33
CA LYS A 172 14.53 -4.42 15.73
C LYS A 172 14.66 -3.17 16.60
N GLN A 173 14.88 -2.01 15.98
CA GLN A 173 14.96 -0.74 16.67
C GLN A 173 14.05 0.27 16.00
N VAL A 174 13.03 0.73 16.70
CA VAL A 174 12.10 1.76 16.23
C VAL A 174 12.18 2.97 17.15
N VAL A 175 12.33 4.15 16.57
CA VAL A 175 12.29 5.44 17.27
C VAL A 175 11.06 6.20 16.77
N ILE A 176 10.14 6.52 17.68
CA ILE A 176 8.94 7.29 17.40
C ILE A 176 9.14 8.70 17.92
N LEU A 177 9.01 9.68 17.04
CA LEU A 177 8.92 11.09 17.42
C LEU A 177 7.43 11.45 17.46
N SER A 178 6.94 11.90 18.61
CA SER A 178 5.51 12.16 18.80
C SER A 178 5.27 13.35 19.73
N THR A 179 4.02 13.78 19.79
CA THR A 179 3.53 14.80 20.72
C THR A 179 2.50 14.18 21.67
N ASN A 180 2.24 14.87 22.81
CA ASN A 180 1.20 14.47 23.75
C ASN A 180 -0.24 14.50 23.17
N LYS A 181 -0.43 15.19 22.05
CA LYS A 181 -1.73 15.21 21.35
C LYS A 181 -1.90 14.02 20.39
N GLU A 182 -0.79 13.46 19.93
CA GLU A 182 -0.80 12.32 19.05
C GLU A 182 -0.89 11.01 19.82
N ILE A 183 -0.04 10.84 20.83
CA ILE A 183 -0.10 9.70 21.75
C ILE A 183 -0.68 10.23 23.06
N ASP A 184 -2.00 10.21 23.14
CA ASP A 184 -2.77 10.55 24.34
C ASP A 184 -2.72 9.42 25.38
N SER A 185 -3.41 9.63 26.53
CA SER A 185 -3.42 8.67 27.63
C SER A 185 -3.94 7.28 27.26
N GLU A 186 -4.84 7.19 26.30
CA GLU A 186 -5.42 5.92 25.88
C GLU A 186 -4.48 5.16 24.95
N LEU A 187 -3.99 5.83 23.92
CA LEU A 187 -3.02 5.23 22.99
C LEU A 187 -1.69 4.92 23.72
N TYR A 188 -1.28 5.74 24.69
CA TYR A 188 -0.10 5.48 25.48
C TYR A 188 -0.17 4.15 26.23
N LYS A 189 -1.32 3.79 26.81
CA LYS A 189 -1.52 2.48 27.45
C LYS A 189 -1.31 1.30 26.47
N VAL A 190 -1.71 1.49 25.22
CA VAL A 190 -1.55 0.46 24.17
C VAL A 190 -0.11 0.34 23.71
N VAL A 191 0.60 1.48 23.59
CA VAL A 191 2.00 1.51 23.11
C VAL A 191 2.99 1.13 24.21
N LYS A 192 2.68 1.46 25.47
CA LYS A 192 3.58 1.29 26.65
C LYS A 192 4.25 -0.08 26.76
N PRO A 193 3.58 -1.23 26.52
CA PRO A 193 4.21 -2.54 26.58
C PRO A 193 5.39 -2.74 25.60
N TYR A 194 5.43 -1.94 24.53
CA TYR A 194 6.48 -2.03 23.49
C TYR A 194 7.61 -1.02 23.70
N ILE A 195 7.48 -0.08 24.65
CA ILE A 195 8.45 0.99 24.87
C ILE A 195 9.59 0.49 25.76
N ALA A 196 10.81 0.51 25.22
CA ALA A 196 12.02 0.24 25.98
C ALA A 196 12.52 1.48 26.74
N ASN A 197 12.49 2.64 26.09
CA ASN A 197 12.91 3.91 26.68
C ASN A 197 12.04 5.06 26.16
N GLU A 198 11.88 6.08 26.98
CA GLU A 198 11.13 7.31 26.67
C GLU A 198 11.91 8.53 27.08
N TYR A 199 11.85 9.55 26.23
CA TYR A 199 12.55 10.80 26.45
C TYR A 199 11.66 11.97 26.07
N LEU A 200 11.61 12.98 26.94
CA LEU A 200 10.90 14.23 26.72
C LEU A 200 11.90 15.32 26.33
N LEU A 201 11.64 15.94 25.19
CA LEU A 201 12.40 17.10 24.72
C LEU A 201 11.71 18.37 25.20
N MET A 202 12.38 19.12 26.05
CA MET A 202 11.87 20.38 26.61
C MET A 202 12.71 21.54 26.11
N TYR A 203 12.09 22.46 25.36
CA TYR A 203 12.77 23.66 24.92
C TYR A 203 12.76 24.72 26.03
N ASN A 204 13.96 25.16 26.45
CA ASN A 204 14.15 26.26 27.36
C ASN A 204 14.34 27.56 26.57
N THR A 205 13.37 28.47 26.68
CA THR A 205 13.35 29.73 25.92
C THR A 205 14.42 30.73 26.40
N GLU A 206 14.74 30.74 27.69
CA GLU A 206 15.75 31.64 28.26
C GLU A 206 17.14 31.26 27.82
N LEU A 207 17.46 29.98 27.90
CA LEU A 207 18.77 29.43 27.52
C LEU A 207 18.88 29.09 26.03
N ARG A 208 17.78 29.20 25.29
CA ARG A 208 17.69 28.86 23.85
C ARG A 208 18.25 27.47 23.53
N LYS A 209 18.01 26.50 24.41
CA LYS A 209 18.49 25.13 24.24
C LYS A 209 17.38 24.12 24.54
N THR A 210 17.47 22.93 23.95
CA THR A 210 16.61 21.80 24.26
C THR A 210 17.26 20.94 25.33
N GLU A 211 16.52 20.63 26.38
CA GLU A 211 16.90 19.70 27.42
C GLU A 211 16.19 18.36 27.21
N VAL A 212 16.91 17.27 27.46
CA VAL A 212 16.38 15.91 27.35
C VAL A 212 16.12 15.39 28.75
N LYS A 213 14.88 15.01 29.04
CA LYS A 213 14.50 14.36 30.31
C LYS A 213 14.03 12.94 30.03
N LYS A 214 14.29 12.03 30.96
CA LYS A 214 13.76 10.66 30.87
C LYS A 214 12.27 10.68 31.25
N GLY A 215 11.45 10.01 30.46
CA GLY A 215 9.99 9.92 30.64
C GLY A 215 9.21 10.48 29.47
N TYR A 216 7.90 10.37 29.56
CA TYR A 216 6.94 10.90 28.57
C TYR A 216 6.17 12.09 29.19
N PHE A 217 5.29 12.72 28.44
CA PHE A 217 4.38 13.74 28.96
C PHE A 217 3.49 13.14 30.07
N GLU A 218 3.05 13.99 31.01
CA GLU A 218 1.99 13.62 31.96
C GLU A 218 0.68 13.47 31.16
N VAL A 219 0.22 12.23 30.95
CA VAL A 219 -0.98 11.84 30.18
C VAL A 219 -1.90 10.97 31.03
#